data_00c899380e94bb23714aa6055b420330
#
_entry.id   00c899380e94bb23714aa6055b420330
#
_cell.length_a   1.000
_cell.length_b   1.000
_cell.length_c   1.000
_cell.angle_alpha   90.00
_cell.angle_beta   90.00
_cell.angle_gamma   90.00
#
_symmetry.space_group_name_H-M   'P 1'
#
loop_
_entity.id
_entity.type
_entity.pdbx_description
1 polymer ?
#
loop_
_entity_poly.entity_id
_entity_poly.type
_entity_poly.pdbx_seq_one_letter_code
_entity_poly.pdbx_strand_id
1 'polypeptide(L)'
;MKIGNVDLGERPVVLAPMEDVTDIGFRLLCRRCGASMVYSEFVAADALVRMVNRSLDKLTVCEEERPVAIQIYGKDPVAVRDAAQIVVERARPDVLDINFGCPVKRVAGKGAGAGMLQTPDLMLEITRQVVEAVDVPVTVKTRLGWDADHKIIVGLAEQLQDCGIQALTIHGRTRAQMYLSLIHI
;
A
#
# COMPACT_ATOMS: atom_id res chain seq x y z
N MET A 1 13.67 -12.05 6.70
CA MET A 1 12.67 -11.73 5.65
C MET A 1 13.19 -10.55 4.81
N LYS A 2 13.09 -10.65 3.49
CA LYS A 2 13.51 -9.55 2.60
C LYS A 2 12.38 -9.09 1.71
N ILE A 3 12.35 -7.80 1.40
CA ILE A 3 11.48 -7.19 0.39
C ILE A 3 12.43 -6.54 -0.64
N GLY A 4 12.63 -7.20 -1.77
CA GLY A 4 13.69 -6.84 -2.71
C GLY A 4 15.06 -6.86 -2.02
N ASN A 5 15.74 -5.71 -2.01
CA ASN A 5 17.03 -5.50 -1.35
C ASN A 5 16.92 -5.08 0.14
N VAL A 6 15.71 -4.82 0.66
CA VAL A 6 15.48 -4.38 2.04
C VAL A 6 15.42 -5.59 2.98
N ASP A 7 16.35 -5.71 3.91
CA ASP A 7 16.38 -6.78 4.91
C ASP A 7 15.68 -6.33 6.20
N LEU A 8 14.63 -7.03 6.57
CA LEU A 8 13.78 -6.75 7.74
C LEU A 8 14.10 -7.64 8.96
N GLY A 9 15.10 -8.54 8.84
CA GLY A 9 15.44 -9.51 9.88
C GLY A 9 14.59 -10.79 9.82
N GLU A 10 14.70 -11.64 10.85
CA GLU A 10 14.06 -12.97 10.85
C GLU A 10 12.57 -12.92 11.16
N ARG A 11 12.16 -12.09 12.11
CA ARG A 11 10.77 -11.96 12.58
C ARG A 11 10.32 -10.49 12.58
N PRO A 12 10.14 -9.90 11.39
CA PRO A 12 9.82 -8.48 11.32
C PRO A 12 8.45 -8.17 11.87
N VAL A 13 8.38 -7.09 12.64
CA VAL A 13 7.14 -6.41 13.01
C VAL A 13 7.07 -5.12 12.21
N VAL A 14 6.00 -4.95 11.45
CA VAL A 14 5.86 -3.83 10.52
C VAL A 14 4.65 -2.98 10.90
N LEU A 15 4.84 -1.65 10.97
CA LEU A 15 3.74 -0.72 11.19
C LEU A 15 2.85 -0.67 9.93
N ALA A 16 1.57 -1.00 10.09
CA ALA A 16 0.62 -0.90 8.98
C ALA A 16 0.27 0.55 8.64
N PRO A 17 -0.01 0.89 7.36
CA PRO A 17 -0.45 2.22 6.96
C PRO A 17 -1.84 2.55 7.51
N MET A 18 -2.00 3.71 8.14
CA MET A 18 -3.25 4.18 8.73
C MET A 18 -3.40 5.69 8.51
N GLU A 19 -4.47 6.09 7.81
CA GLU A 19 -4.80 7.50 7.60
C GLU A 19 -5.04 8.22 8.94
N ASP A 20 -4.55 9.43 9.05
CA ASP A 20 -4.60 10.29 10.24
C ASP A 20 -3.88 9.71 11.48
N VAL A 21 -3.03 8.67 11.30
CA VAL A 21 -2.31 8.01 12.40
C VAL A 21 -0.82 7.86 12.11
N THR A 22 -0.46 7.33 10.94
CA THR A 22 0.94 7.03 10.61
C THR A 22 1.68 8.23 10.01
N ASP A 23 1.58 9.36 10.70
CA ASP A 23 2.43 10.53 10.44
C ASP A 23 3.90 10.25 10.83
N ILE A 24 4.80 11.15 10.50
CA ILE A 24 6.24 10.98 10.76
C ILE A 24 6.55 10.81 12.25
N GLY A 25 5.82 11.48 13.13
CA GLY A 25 6.03 11.40 14.60
C GLY A 25 5.67 10.01 15.12
N PHE A 26 4.54 9.46 14.69
CA PHE A 26 4.11 8.11 15.07
C PHE A 26 5.00 7.03 14.45
N ARG A 27 5.44 7.18 13.20
CA ARG A 27 6.37 6.25 12.55
C ARG A 27 7.70 6.18 13.30
N LEU A 28 8.27 7.33 13.69
CA LEU A 28 9.49 7.41 14.51
C LEU A 28 9.31 6.73 15.88
N LEU A 29 8.18 6.93 16.54
CA LEU A 29 7.89 6.26 17.80
C LEU A 29 7.87 4.73 17.61
N CYS A 30 7.20 4.23 16.56
CA CYS A 30 7.15 2.81 16.26
C CYS A 30 8.54 2.23 15.94
N ARG A 31 9.40 2.97 15.21
CA ARG A 31 10.79 2.57 14.97
C ARG A 31 11.57 2.42 16.29
N ARG A 32 11.46 3.40 17.19
CA ARG A 32 12.09 3.34 18.52
C ARG A 32 11.58 2.18 19.37
N CYS A 33 10.32 1.77 19.17
CA CYS A 33 9.73 0.59 19.81
C CYS A 33 10.07 -0.74 19.11
N GLY A 34 10.92 -0.74 18.08
CA GLY A 34 11.41 -1.96 17.44
C GLY A 34 10.67 -2.39 16.17
N ALA A 35 9.83 -1.53 15.58
CA ALA A 35 9.27 -1.84 14.26
C ALA A 35 10.39 -2.01 13.23
N SER A 36 10.37 -3.12 12.47
CA SER A 36 11.39 -3.42 11.44
C SER A 36 11.26 -2.52 10.22
N MET A 37 10.04 -2.09 9.89
CA MET A 37 9.72 -1.14 8.81
C MET A 37 8.44 -0.40 9.17
N VAL A 38 8.29 0.81 8.65
CA VAL A 38 7.09 1.62 8.83
C VAL A 38 6.49 2.02 7.49
N TYR A 39 5.17 2.23 7.48
CA TYR A 39 4.43 2.73 6.32
C TYR A 39 3.90 4.13 6.60
N SER A 40 3.91 4.98 5.56
CA SER A 40 3.22 6.27 5.61
C SER A 40 1.70 6.10 5.65
N GLU A 41 1.00 7.20 5.91
CA GLU A 41 -0.40 7.31 5.49
C GLU A 41 -0.50 7.12 3.96
N PHE A 42 -1.65 6.59 3.47
CA PHE A 42 -1.82 6.43 2.03
C PHE A 42 -2.11 7.76 1.32
N VAL A 43 -1.52 7.96 0.15
CA VAL A 43 -1.64 9.21 -0.61
C VAL A 43 -2.39 8.95 -1.92
N ALA A 44 -3.33 9.84 -2.24
CA ALA A 44 -4.09 9.75 -3.49
C ALA A 44 -3.22 10.06 -4.71
N ALA A 45 -3.15 9.14 -5.66
CA ALA A 45 -2.40 9.30 -6.89
C ALA A 45 -2.83 10.55 -7.69
N ASP A 46 -4.14 10.74 -7.88
CA ASP A 46 -4.69 11.92 -8.56
C ASP A 46 -4.26 13.24 -7.91
N ALA A 47 -4.10 13.27 -6.58
CA ALA A 47 -3.68 14.47 -5.88
C ALA A 47 -2.16 14.73 -6.04
N LEU A 48 -1.35 13.67 -6.09
CA LEU A 48 0.09 13.78 -6.37
C LEU A 48 0.35 14.28 -7.78
N VAL A 49 -0.30 13.69 -8.78
CA VAL A 49 -0.17 14.14 -10.18
C VAL A 49 -0.60 15.61 -10.36
N ARG A 50 -1.59 16.05 -9.60
CA ARG A 50 -2.02 17.46 -9.58
C ARG A 50 -1.17 18.37 -8.68
N MET A 51 -0.10 17.86 -8.10
CA MET A 51 0.83 18.57 -7.22
C MET A 51 0.15 19.26 -6.03
N VAL A 52 -0.85 18.61 -5.42
CA VAL A 52 -1.57 19.13 -4.25
C VAL A 52 -0.64 19.13 -3.03
N ASN A 53 -0.35 20.31 -2.48
CA ASN A 53 0.64 20.49 -1.39
C ASN A 53 0.40 19.54 -0.21
N ARG A 54 -0.83 19.42 0.32
CA ARG A 54 -1.14 18.50 1.42
C ARG A 54 -0.78 17.04 1.13
N SER A 55 -0.85 16.63 -0.13
CA SER A 55 -0.46 15.26 -0.54
C SER A 55 1.05 15.14 -0.68
N LEU A 56 1.72 16.18 -1.13
CA LEU A 56 3.18 16.25 -1.19
C LEU A 56 3.81 16.28 0.21
N ASP A 57 3.20 16.96 1.18
CA ASP A 57 3.65 17.00 2.57
C ASP A 57 3.69 15.61 3.21
N LYS A 58 2.76 14.70 2.82
CA LYS A 58 2.75 13.30 3.28
C LYS A 58 3.92 12.47 2.75
N LEU A 59 4.67 12.96 1.77
CA LEU A 59 5.86 12.30 1.24
C LEU A 59 7.12 12.59 2.07
N THR A 60 7.01 13.39 3.13
CA THR A 60 8.15 13.70 4.01
C THR A 60 8.64 12.44 4.72
N VAL A 61 9.94 12.16 4.57
CA VAL A 61 10.65 11.02 5.15
C VAL A 61 11.91 11.53 5.84
N CYS A 62 12.28 10.94 6.99
CA CYS A 62 13.57 11.18 7.62
C CYS A 62 14.40 9.89 7.73
N GLU A 63 15.72 10.02 7.88
CA GLU A 63 16.63 8.87 7.91
C GLU A 63 16.39 7.93 9.10
N GLU A 64 15.97 8.48 10.25
CA GLU A 64 15.76 7.70 11.47
C GLU A 64 14.57 6.74 11.39
N GLU A 65 13.64 6.94 10.45
CA GLU A 65 12.50 6.05 10.27
C GLU A 65 12.74 4.90 9.28
N ARG A 66 13.87 4.92 8.56
CA ARG A 66 14.17 3.89 7.56
C ARG A 66 14.40 2.49 8.17
N PRO A 67 13.99 1.40 7.49
CA PRO A 67 13.34 1.43 6.19
C PRO A 67 11.87 1.89 6.28
N VAL A 68 11.45 2.68 5.27
CA VAL A 68 10.12 3.26 5.19
C VAL A 68 9.47 2.97 3.84
N ALA A 69 8.19 2.61 3.88
CA ALA A 69 7.36 2.47 2.69
C ALA A 69 6.40 3.67 2.55
N ILE A 70 6.32 4.24 1.36
CA ILE A 70 5.27 5.19 1.00
C ILE A 70 4.13 4.43 0.33
N GLN A 71 2.90 4.63 0.82
CA GLN A 71 1.72 3.98 0.27
C GLN A 71 0.90 4.95 -0.59
N ILE A 72 0.59 4.54 -1.83
CA ILE A 72 -0.28 5.28 -2.75
C ILE A 72 -1.57 4.50 -3.05
N TYR A 73 -2.61 5.20 -3.48
CA TYR A 73 -3.84 4.59 -3.96
C TYR A 73 -4.46 5.38 -5.12
N GLY A 74 -5.14 4.69 -5.99
CA GLY A 74 -5.86 5.24 -7.13
C GLY A 74 -6.67 4.18 -7.84
N LYS A 75 -7.31 4.56 -8.95
CA LYS A 75 -8.04 3.65 -9.84
C LYS A 75 -7.70 3.85 -11.32
N ASP A 76 -7.02 4.93 -11.65
CA ASP A 76 -6.54 5.20 -13.00
C ASP A 76 -5.10 4.72 -13.13
N PRO A 77 -4.79 3.78 -14.04
CA PRO A 77 -3.46 3.19 -14.15
C PRO A 77 -2.38 4.22 -14.44
N VAL A 78 -2.67 5.19 -15.32
CA VAL A 78 -1.71 6.22 -15.70
C VAL A 78 -1.42 7.15 -14.51
N ALA A 79 -2.46 7.59 -13.81
CA ALA A 79 -2.28 8.46 -12.65
C ALA A 79 -1.52 7.76 -11.52
N VAL A 80 -1.77 6.44 -11.28
CA VAL A 80 -1.05 5.69 -10.24
C VAL A 80 0.41 5.46 -10.61
N ARG A 81 0.71 5.17 -11.88
CA ARG A 81 2.07 5.06 -12.41
C ARG A 81 2.83 6.39 -12.25
N ASP A 82 2.26 7.49 -12.69
CA ASP A 82 2.91 8.81 -12.63
C ASP A 82 3.12 9.26 -11.17
N ALA A 83 2.14 8.99 -10.30
CA ALA A 83 2.28 9.23 -8.87
C ALA A 83 3.42 8.38 -8.25
N ALA A 84 3.59 7.13 -8.68
CA ALA A 84 4.68 6.27 -8.22
C ALA A 84 6.06 6.89 -8.54
N GLN A 85 6.23 7.41 -9.75
CA GLN A 85 7.46 8.10 -10.16
C GLN A 85 7.70 9.37 -9.33
N ILE A 86 6.67 10.19 -9.11
CA ILE A 86 6.75 11.39 -8.24
C ILE A 86 7.17 11.00 -6.82
N VAL A 87 6.62 9.92 -6.26
CA VAL A 87 6.98 9.44 -4.92
C VAL A 87 8.44 9.02 -4.86
N VAL A 88 8.91 8.22 -5.81
CA VAL A 88 10.30 7.75 -5.84
C VAL A 88 11.28 8.90 -6.00
N GLU A 89 10.99 9.86 -6.89
CA GLU A 89 11.84 11.02 -7.12
C GLU A 89 11.94 11.91 -5.86
N ARG A 90 10.82 12.18 -5.18
CA ARG A 90 10.75 13.14 -4.08
C ARG A 90 11.10 12.56 -2.72
N ALA A 91 10.55 11.39 -2.38
CA ALA A 91 10.68 10.79 -1.06
C ALA A 91 11.82 9.76 -0.97
N ARG A 92 12.24 9.17 -2.11
CA ARG A 92 13.23 8.09 -2.18
C ARG A 92 12.94 7.01 -1.12
N PRO A 93 11.72 6.43 -1.10
CA PRO A 93 11.35 5.44 -0.11
C PRO A 93 12.16 4.15 -0.31
N ASP A 94 12.28 3.34 0.74
CA ASP A 94 12.90 2.01 0.62
C ASP A 94 11.97 1.01 -0.09
N VAL A 95 10.66 1.25 -0.01
CA VAL A 95 9.60 0.45 -0.64
C VAL A 95 8.47 1.37 -1.10
N LEU A 96 7.90 1.09 -2.26
CA LEU A 96 6.64 1.70 -2.70
C LEU A 96 5.51 0.69 -2.51
N ASP A 97 4.42 1.08 -1.86
CA ASP A 97 3.28 0.19 -1.60
C ASP A 97 1.99 0.69 -2.27
N ILE A 98 1.21 -0.25 -2.79
CA ILE A 98 -0.08 0.05 -3.42
C ILE A 98 -1.21 -0.39 -2.50
N ASN A 99 -2.12 0.53 -2.17
CA ASN A 99 -3.29 0.26 -1.35
C ASN A 99 -4.46 -0.24 -2.19
N PHE A 100 -4.77 -1.53 -2.04
CA PHE A 100 -5.99 -2.15 -2.53
C PHE A 100 -6.86 -2.69 -1.38
N GLY A 101 -6.71 -2.13 -0.16
CA GLY A 101 -7.38 -2.65 1.03
C GLY A 101 -8.24 -1.65 1.82
N CYS A 102 -8.17 -0.34 1.56
CA CYS A 102 -8.96 0.66 2.27
C CYS A 102 -10.47 0.46 2.06
N PRO A 103 -11.27 0.15 3.11
CA PRO A 103 -12.67 -0.23 2.95
C PRO A 103 -13.64 0.97 3.01
N VAL A 104 -13.15 2.16 3.37
CA VAL A 104 -14.02 3.31 3.63
C VAL A 104 -14.76 3.76 2.37
N LYS A 105 -16.02 4.18 2.54
CA LYS A 105 -16.93 4.52 1.42
C LYS A 105 -16.36 5.58 0.48
N ARG A 106 -15.65 6.58 1.01
CA ARG A 106 -15.03 7.66 0.21
C ARG A 106 -13.93 7.17 -0.74
N VAL A 107 -13.33 6.00 -0.48
CA VAL A 107 -12.30 5.35 -1.30
C VAL A 107 -12.88 4.17 -2.07
N ALA A 108 -13.34 3.13 -1.36
CA ALA A 108 -13.85 1.90 -1.96
C ALA A 108 -15.13 2.11 -2.79
N GLY A 109 -16.01 3.02 -2.35
CA GLY A 109 -17.22 3.37 -3.10
C GLY A 109 -16.97 4.13 -4.41
N LYS A 110 -15.74 4.61 -4.61
CA LYS A 110 -15.28 5.24 -5.87
C LYS A 110 -14.45 4.30 -6.74
N GLY A 111 -14.35 3.03 -6.38
CA GLY A 111 -13.62 2.01 -7.12
C GLY A 111 -12.12 1.95 -6.81
N ALA A 112 -11.61 2.71 -5.83
CA ALA A 112 -10.20 2.64 -5.39
C ALA A 112 -10.05 1.85 -4.08
N GLY A 113 -8.82 1.62 -3.61
CA GLY A 113 -8.58 0.82 -2.40
C GLY A 113 -9.25 -0.55 -2.49
N ALA A 114 -10.03 -0.96 -1.49
CA ALA A 114 -10.73 -2.25 -1.53
C ALA A 114 -11.82 -2.35 -2.61
N GLY A 115 -12.21 -1.23 -3.24
CA GLY A 115 -13.11 -1.23 -4.40
C GLY A 115 -12.52 -1.97 -5.60
N MET A 116 -11.20 -1.98 -5.73
CA MET A 116 -10.46 -2.69 -6.78
C MET A 116 -10.66 -4.21 -6.76
N LEU A 117 -11.05 -4.79 -5.61
CA LEU A 117 -11.36 -6.22 -5.51
C LEU A 117 -12.57 -6.65 -6.37
N GLN A 118 -13.34 -5.70 -6.87
CA GLN A 118 -14.43 -5.95 -7.83
C GLN A 118 -13.96 -5.86 -9.29
N THR A 119 -12.77 -5.37 -9.54
CA THR A 119 -12.15 -5.20 -10.86
C THR A 119 -10.70 -5.70 -10.83
N PRO A 120 -10.46 -7.01 -10.61
CA PRO A 120 -9.11 -7.56 -10.43
C PRO A 120 -8.21 -7.32 -11.65
N ASP A 121 -8.73 -7.36 -12.86
CA ASP A 121 -7.93 -7.10 -14.07
C ASP A 121 -7.32 -5.68 -14.07
N LEU A 122 -8.11 -4.69 -13.66
CA LEU A 122 -7.64 -3.31 -13.52
C LEU A 122 -6.60 -3.18 -12.39
N MET A 123 -6.79 -3.91 -11.29
CA MET A 123 -5.84 -3.98 -10.19
C MET A 123 -4.48 -4.52 -10.66
N LEU A 124 -4.48 -5.58 -11.47
CA LEU A 124 -3.27 -6.16 -12.05
C LEU A 124 -2.60 -5.22 -13.07
N GLU A 125 -3.39 -4.54 -13.88
CA GLU A 125 -2.89 -3.55 -14.83
C GLU A 125 -2.15 -2.40 -14.10
N ILE A 126 -2.78 -1.82 -13.07
CA ILE A 126 -2.15 -0.80 -12.23
C ILE A 126 -0.84 -1.32 -11.64
N THR A 127 -0.86 -2.53 -11.09
CA THR A 127 0.32 -3.12 -10.45
C THR A 127 1.47 -3.28 -11.44
N ARG A 128 1.24 -3.80 -12.65
CA ARG A 128 2.27 -3.94 -13.69
C ARG A 128 2.85 -2.59 -14.08
N GLN A 129 1.99 -1.61 -14.37
CA GLN A 129 2.44 -0.28 -14.76
C GLN A 129 3.30 0.40 -13.68
N VAL A 130 2.97 0.21 -12.40
CA VAL A 130 3.78 0.73 -11.29
C VAL A 130 5.12 0.00 -11.20
N VAL A 131 5.12 -1.34 -11.23
CA VAL A 131 6.35 -2.15 -11.15
C VAL A 131 7.32 -1.81 -12.29
N GLU A 132 6.81 -1.62 -13.51
CA GLU A 132 7.62 -1.26 -14.68
C GLU A 132 8.14 0.18 -14.64
N ALA A 133 7.52 1.06 -13.87
CA ALA A 133 7.83 2.50 -13.86
C ALA A 133 8.84 2.94 -12.79
N VAL A 134 9.20 2.08 -11.82
CA VAL A 134 10.06 2.43 -10.69
C VAL A 134 11.12 1.38 -10.41
N ASP A 135 12.27 1.81 -9.89
CA ASP A 135 13.41 0.93 -9.56
C ASP A 135 13.40 0.45 -8.10
N VAL A 136 12.49 0.96 -7.26
CA VAL A 136 12.35 0.53 -5.86
C VAL A 136 11.44 -0.70 -5.77
N PRO A 137 11.61 -1.57 -4.74
CA PRO A 137 10.70 -2.68 -4.50
C PRO A 137 9.24 -2.21 -4.38
N VAL A 138 8.34 -2.83 -5.15
CA VAL A 138 6.90 -2.56 -5.09
C VAL A 138 6.21 -3.65 -4.29
N THR A 139 5.32 -3.26 -3.38
CA THR A 139 4.49 -4.15 -2.59
C THR A 139 3.01 -3.80 -2.76
N VAL A 140 2.14 -4.72 -2.39
CA VAL A 140 0.69 -4.53 -2.41
C VAL A 140 0.11 -4.87 -1.06
N LYS A 141 -0.81 -4.03 -0.56
CA LYS A 141 -1.63 -4.33 0.61
C LYS A 141 -3.10 -4.41 0.23
N THR A 142 -3.74 -5.57 0.49
CA THR A 142 -5.12 -5.84 0.11
C THR A 142 -5.91 -6.58 1.21
N ARG A 143 -7.09 -7.10 0.88
CA ARG A 143 -7.97 -7.89 1.74
C ARG A 143 -8.29 -9.24 1.09
N LEU A 144 -9.01 -10.11 1.82
CA LEU A 144 -9.40 -11.45 1.34
C LEU A 144 -10.30 -11.41 0.10
N GLY A 145 -11.05 -10.33 -0.07
CA GLY A 145 -12.03 -10.15 -1.14
C GLY A 145 -13.04 -9.05 -0.79
N TRP A 146 -14.05 -8.88 -1.62
CA TRP A 146 -15.09 -7.87 -1.43
C TRP A 146 -16.04 -8.22 -0.27
N ASP A 147 -16.57 -9.44 -0.27
CA ASP A 147 -17.48 -9.98 0.74
C ASP A 147 -17.25 -11.49 0.96
N ALA A 148 -18.15 -12.16 1.66
CA ALA A 148 -18.01 -13.57 2.01
C ALA A 148 -18.03 -14.50 0.79
N ASP A 149 -18.81 -14.14 -0.24
CA ASP A 149 -19.00 -14.94 -1.46
C ASP A 149 -17.91 -14.64 -2.52
N HIS A 150 -17.24 -13.50 -2.40
CA HIS A 150 -16.22 -13.02 -3.34
C HIS A 150 -14.85 -12.90 -2.67
N LYS A 151 -14.34 -14.01 -2.10
CA LYS A 151 -12.97 -14.13 -1.58
C LYS A 151 -12.06 -14.63 -2.71
N ILE A 152 -11.34 -13.71 -3.31
CA ILE A 152 -10.52 -13.99 -4.51
C ILE A 152 -9.02 -14.06 -4.22
N ILE A 153 -8.61 -13.89 -2.96
CA ILE A 153 -7.21 -13.61 -2.60
C ILE A 153 -6.22 -14.69 -3.04
N VAL A 154 -6.61 -15.98 -3.08
CA VAL A 154 -5.68 -17.07 -3.41
C VAL A 154 -5.19 -16.93 -4.85
N GLY A 155 -6.10 -16.92 -5.82
CA GLY A 155 -5.72 -16.74 -7.24
C GLY A 155 -5.19 -15.33 -7.54
N LEU A 156 -5.70 -14.31 -6.84
CA LEU A 156 -5.21 -12.93 -6.99
C LEU A 156 -3.76 -12.78 -6.50
N ALA A 157 -3.34 -13.49 -5.45
CA ALA A 157 -1.98 -13.45 -4.94
C ALA A 157 -0.96 -13.94 -5.97
N GLU A 158 -1.26 -15.05 -6.66
CA GLU A 158 -0.43 -15.58 -7.74
C GLU A 158 -0.31 -14.57 -8.89
N GLN A 159 -1.43 -14.00 -9.32
CA GLN A 159 -1.44 -13.02 -10.40
C GLN A 159 -0.70 -11.72 -10.04
N LEU A 160 -0.78 -11.26 -8.78
CA LEU A 160 -0.02 -10.11 -8.30
C LEU A 160 1.48 -10.42 -8.24
N GLN A 161 1.86 -11.64 -7.83
CA GLN A 161 3.27 -12.09 -7.88
C GLN A 161 3.80 -12.06 -9.31
N ASP A 162 3.01 -12.51 -10.29
CA ASP A 162 3.38 -12.49 -11.72
C ASP A 162 3.53 -11.05 -12.26
N CYS A 163 2.90 -10.06 -11.63
CA CYS A 163 3.15 -8.64 -11.93
C CYS A 163 4.51 -8.14 -11.45
N GLY A 164 5.25 -8.93 -10.63
CA GLY A 164 6.59 -8.58 -10.15
C GLY A 164 6.65 -7.89 -8.79
N ILE A 165 5.57 -7.90 -8.00
CA ILE A 165 5.62 -7.37 -6.63
C ILE A 165 6.58 -8.18 -5.75
N GLN A 166 7.21 -7.50 -4.78
CA GLN A 166 8.20 -8.10 -3.90
C GLN A 166 7.62 -8.61 -2.56
N ALA A 167 6.41 -8.15 -2.19
CA ALA A 167 5.65 -8.68 -1.06
C ALA A 167 4.15 -8.36 -1.21
N LEU A 168 3.33 -9.21 -0.60
CA LEU A 168 1.88 -9.03 -0.49
C LEU A 168 1.47 -9.06 0.99
N THR A 169 0.79 -7.99 1.43
CA THR A 169 0.20 -7.91 2.76
C THR A 169 -1.31 -8.10 2.67
N ILE A 170 -1.83 -9.06 3.43
CA ILE A 170 -3.26 -9.39 3.42
C ILE A 170 -3.88 -9.02 4.78
N HIS A 171 -4.85 -8.11 4.78
CA HIS A 171 -5.73 -7.93 5.92
C HIS A 171 -6.71 -9.11 5.96
N GLY A 172 -6.72 -9.90 7.05
CA GLY A 172 -7.51 -11.12 7.21
C GLY A 172 -9.03 -10.93 7.27
N ARG A 173 -9.56 -9.88 6.68
CA ARG A 173 -10.99 -9.57 6.53
C ARG A 173 -11.33 -9.27 5.09
N THR A 174 -12.60 -9.47 4.70
CA THR A 174 -13.15 -8.92 3.46
C THR A 174 -13.43 -7.41 3.61
N ARG A 175 -13.73 -6.73 2.50
CA ARG A 175 -14.16 -5.32 2.57
C ARG A 175 -15.45 -5.17 3.37
N ALA A 176 -16.42 -6.07 3.20
CA ALA A 176 -17.71 -6.02 3.89
C ALA A 176 -17.58 -6.19 5.41
N GLN A 177 -16.61 -6.97 5.89
CA GLN A 177 -16.36 -7.17 7.32
C GLN A 177 -15.78 -5.95 8.03
N MET A 178 -15.27 -4.95 7.29
CA MET A 178 -14.73 -3.70 7.85
C MET A 178 -13.72 -3.94 8.99
N TYR A 179 -14.17 -3.76 10.24
CA TYR A 179 -13.41 -3.86 11.48
C TYR A 179 -13.96 -4.90 12.46
N LEU A 180 -14.71 -5.90 11.98
CA LEU A 180 -15.18 -6.99 12.83
C LEU A 180 -14.00 -7.68 13.53
N SER A 181 -14.24 -8.23 14.74
CA SER A 181 -13.22 -8.97 15.45
C SER A 181 -12.74 -10.18 14.64
N LEU A 182 -11.42 -10.37 14.56
CA LEU A 182 -10.82 -11.54 13.88
C LEU A 182 -10.96 -12.85 14.68
N ILE A 183 -11.25 -12.78 15.97
CA ILE A 183 -11.43 -13.97 16.81
C ILE A 183 -12.68 -14.78 16.44
N HIS A 184 -13.61 -14.18 15.69
CA HIS A 184 -14.86 -14.80 15.26
C HIS A 184 -14.93 -15.04 13.76
N ILE A 185 -13.80 -15.03 13.06
CA ILE A 185 -13.72 -15.28 11.61
C ILE A 185 -13.24 -16.70 11.35
#